data_6f5c057e9da15529fc6ba83f00ee4f81
#
_entry.id   6f5c057e9da15529fc6ba83f00ee4f81
#
_cell.length_a   1.000
_cell.length_b   1.000
_cell.length_c   1.000
_cell.angle_alpha   90.00
_cell.angle_beta   90.00
_cell.angle_gamma   90.00
#
_symmetry.space_group_name_H-M   'P 1'
#
loop_
_entity.id
_entity.type
_entity.pdbx_description
1 polymer ?
#
loop_
_entity_poly.entity_id
_entity_poly.type
_entity_poly.pdbx_seq_one_letter_code
_entity_poly.pdbx_strand_id
1 'polypeptide(L)'
;FLKNAKFRAALGLTLLLSYGYAIATTRVSIDSLEGDRYIGTGGVMLSTGRFGMNLWAAVLGYGRAEPSYAFGIDLLAALLLALAAVSFCALLRKAAQDRISMFGYGLFACLFVSYPLMNEIWEYSGANVCVCGGYLLDAAALNLLWDARQPGVPWRGRALRMGAAALCLMVVCSSYESLAAVFVLAVFALLTLEQLLAAERPRLAAVLTEGLWYAAALVGGLCLRVLVTSGIHLVLPQAAANGATEILWAFYPFIYLAKLLVKSILINYALRGCFYLPIAELAVAVPVFVALVIVLAVRKKRPLLLLTGAGMLLSLVLLSFVQGKCSPYRTCQVFALFVALAVLAVYELLRRAAARRAVLLGGVQLLAVLLCLHQAMYLNHLLAVDYQRSEQEAAVVRTLGTELVRDYGTDKPVVLVGRYTLGENITRYTTADPMQHPLYRFFREHTSWESGDTVKYVETNCNSVLNWSVTAFSEVDDVYGQAAEHLFRYYGFALDMTHSAALHEQAQTYADAHDLPGYPRAGAIVDCGDYVLVNLQ
;
A
#
# COMPACT_ATOMS: atom_id res chain seq x y z
N PHE A 1 -9.12 -24.33 -9.82
CA PHE A 1 -8.25 -24.01 -8.69
C PHE A 1 -8.83 -24.53 -7.39
N LEU A 2 -10.02 -24.10 -6.99
CA LEU A 2 -10.62 -24.47 -5.71
C LEU A 2 -10.88 -25.99 -5.53
N LYS A 3 -10.98 -26.77 -6.61
CA LYS A 3 -11.05 -28.25 -6.55
C LYS A 3 -9.68 -28.91 -6.36
N ASN A 4 -8.56 -28.20 -6.60
CA ASN A 4 -7.21 -28.75 -6.43
C ASN A 4 -6.75 -28.57 -4.97
N ALA A 5 -6.61 -29.68 -4.24
CA ALA A 5 -6.24 -29.67 -2.83
C ALA A 5 -4.84 -29.09 -2.60
N LYS A 6 -3.87 -29.37 -3.49
CA LYS A 6 -2.49 -28.84 -3.39
C LYS A 6 -2.46 -27.33 -3.55
N PHE A 7 -3.23 -26.80 -4.50
CA PHE A 7 -3.36 -25.35 -4.70
C PHE A 7 -3.96 -24.66 -3.46
N ARG A 8 -5.07 -25.20 -2.94
CA ARG A 8 -5.70 -24.66 -1.72
C ARG A 8 -4.75 -24.69 -0.51
N ALA A 9 -4.07 -25.83 -0.33
CA ALA A 9 -3.12 -26.01 0.79
C ALA A 9 -1.96 -25.02 0.67
N ALA A 10 -1.36 -24.85 -0.52
CA ALA A 10 -0.28 -23.92 -0.73
C ALA A 10 -0.70 -22.47 -0.46
N LEU A 11 -1.85 -22.05 -1.02
CA LEU A 11 -2.38 -20.70 -0.81
C LEU A 11 -2.75 -20.45 0.66
N GLY A 12 -3.47 -21.39 1.29
CA GLY A 12 -3.85 -21.30 2.71
C GLY A 12 -2.66 -21.27 3.64
N LEU A 13 -1.64 -22.12 3.40
CA LEU A 13 -0.41 -22.11 4.19
C LEU A 13 0.37 -20.80 4.01
N THR A 14 0.46 -20.27 2.78
CA THR A 14 1.10 -18.99 2.52
C THR A 14 0.41 -17.85 3.26
N LEU A 15 -0.93 -17.80 3.24
CA LEU A 15 -1.69 -16.80 3.99
C LEU A 15 -1.49 -16.93 5.50
N LEU A 16 -1.53 -18.15 6.02
CA LEU A 16 -1.29 -18.40 7.44
C LEU A 16 0.12 -17.97 7.88
N LEU A 17 1.13 -18.32 7.09
CA LEU A 17 2.52 -17.92 7.36
C LEU A 17 2.72 -16.42 7.23
N SER A 18 2.05 -15.77 6.30
CA SER A 18 2.18 -14.32 6.08
C SER A 18 1.43 -13.49 7.12
N TYR A 19 0.16 -13.83 7.39
CA TYR A 19 -0.76 -12.97 8.12
C TYR A 19 -1.28 -13.57 9.44
N GLY A 20 -1.03 -14.85 9.69
CA GLY A 20 -1.61 -15.53 10.86
C GLY A 20 -1.29 -14.83 12.19
N TYR A 21 -0.04 -14.34 12.33
CA TYR A 21 0.37 -13.57 13.49
C TYR A 21 -0.38 -12.22 13.57
N ALA A 22 -0.45 -11.49 12.48
CA ALA A 22 -1.15 -10.20 12.43
C ALA A 22 -2.65 -10.31 12.71
N ILE A 23 -3.30 -11.37 12.21
CA ILE A 23 -4.71 -11.65 12.48
C ILE A 23 -4.94 -11.97 13.96
N ALA A 24 -3.99 -12.69 14.59
CA ALA A 24 -4.09 -13.08 16.00
C ALA A 24 -3.73 -11.98 17.00
N THR A 25 -3.16 -10.86 16.55
CA THR A 25 -2.69 -9.75 17.39
C THR A 25 -3.38 -8.44 17.04
N THR A 26 -3.61 -7.60 18.06
CA THR A 26 -4.19 -6.27 17.85
C THR A 26 -3.07 -5.23 17.83
N ARG A 27 -3.11 -4.36 16.84
CA ARG A 27 -2.19 -3.22 16.69
C ARG A 27 -3.01 -1.94 16.65
N VAL A 28 -2.50 -0.91 17.28
CA VAL A 28 -3.13 0.40 17.30
C VAL A 28 -2.32 1.32 16.41
N SER A 29 -2.94 1.88 15.39
CA SER A 29 -2.37 2.92 14.55
C SER A 29 -3.10 4.24 14.77
N ILE A 30 -2.46 5.34 14.40
CA ILE A 30 -3.04 6.68 14.50
C ILE A 30 -4.38 6.77 13.74
N ASP A 31 -4.45 6.22 12.53
CA ASP A 31 -5.67 6.23 11.71
C ASP A 31 -6.81 5.40 12.35
N SER A 32 -6.45 4.36 13.13
CA SER A 32 -7.43 3.55 13.85
C SER A 32 -8.03 4.27 15.04
N LEU A 33 -7.28 5.18 15.66
CA LEU A 33 -7.74 6.00 16.80
C LEU A 33 -8.57 7.20 16.34
N GLU A 34 -8.41 7.65 15.11
CA GLU A 34 -9.09 8.81 14.55
C GLU A 34 -10.09 8.45 13.44
N GLY A 35 -10.71 7.28 13.54
CA GLY A 35 -11.63 6.78 12.51
C GLY A 35 -12.75 7.76 12.13
N ASP A 36 -13.30 8.50 13.07
CA ASP A 36 -14.32 9.51 12.82
C ASP A 36 -13.82 10.67 11.93
N ARG A 37 -12.52 11.00 12.01
CA ARG A 37 -11.88 11.99 11.14
C ARG A 37 -11.75 11.48 9.71
N TYR A 38 -11.47 10.19 9.53
CA TYR A 38 -11.29 9.60 8.21
C TYR A 38 -12.61 9.13 7.60
N ILE A 39 -13.45 8.45 8.38
CA ILE A 39 -14.66 7.75 7.94
C ILE A 39 -15.88 8.36 8.62
N GLY A 40 -16.39 9.43 8.10
CA GLY A 40 -17.57 10.10 8.61
C GLY A 40 -18.16 11.04 7.58
N THR A 41 -19.29 11.67 7.90
CA THR A 41 -19.97 12.58 6.97
C THR A 41 -19.16 13.86 6.69
N GLY A 42 -18.25 14.25 7.57
CA GLY A 42 -17.26 15.31 7.39
C GLY A 42 -15.84 14.80 7.17
N GLY A 43 -15.66 13.48 7.01
CA GLY A 43 -14.34 12.86 7.00
C GLY A 43 -13.53 13.13 5.73
N VAL A 44 -12.21 13.09 5.88
CA VAL A 44 -11.22 13.31 4.80
C VAL A 44 -11.45 12.36 3.61
N MET A 45 -11.96 11.14 3.84
CA MET A 45 -12.18 10.18 2.77
C MET A 45 -13.31 10.61 1.82
N LEU A 46 -14.36 11.24 2.31
CA LEU A 46 -15.41 11.80 1.45
C LEU A 46 -14.92 13.02 0.69
N SER A 47 -14.14 13.89 1.33
CA SER A 47 -13.63 15.11 0.71
C SER A 47 -12.65 14.82 -0.45
N THR A 48 -11.84 13.77 -0.31
CA THR A 48 -10.89 13.33 -1.34
C THR A 48 -11.49 12.41 -2.40
N GLY A 49 -12.82 12.14 -2.33
CA GLY A 49 -13.51 11.24 -3.26
C GLY A 49 -13.21 9.75 -3.02
N ARG A 50 -12.76 9.40 -1.82
CA ARG A 50 -12.53 8.01 -1.37
C ARG A 50 -13.75 7.43 -0.67
N PHE A 51 -14.95 7.74 -1.15
CA PHE A 51 -16.21 7.25 -0.58
C PHE A 51 -16.32 5.71 -0.57
N GLY A 52 -15.53 5.00 -1.37
CA GLY A 52 -15.43 3.54 -1.35
C GLY A 52 -14.97 3.02 0.01
N MET A 53 -14.09 3.73 0.73
CA MET A 53 -13.72 3.36 2.11
C MET A 53 -14.92 3.46 3.06
N ASN A 54 -15.72 4.53 2.94
CA ASN A 54 -16.95 4.68 3.71
C ASN A 54 -17.99 3.60 3.36
N LEU A 55 -18.06 3.18 2.08
CA LEU A 55 -18.93 2.08 1.66
C LEU A 55 -18.51 0.76 2.31
N TRP A 56 -17.22 0.42 2.29
CA TRP A 56 -16.71 -0.76 2.98
C TRP A 56 -17.00 -0.70 4.48
N ALA A 57 -16.75 0.45 5.11
CA ALA A 57 -17.03 0.66 6.52
C ALA A 57 -18.53 0.46 6.85
N ALA A 58 -19.43 1.03 6.04
CA ALA A 58 -20.86 0.90 6.23
C ALA A 58 -21.36 -0.54 6.05
N VAL A 59 -20.84 -1.26 5.03
CA VAL A 59 -21.24 -2.66 4.76
C VAL A 59 -20.74 -3.60 5.85
N LEU A 60 -19.54 -3.35 6.39
CA LEU A 60 -18.91 -4.24 7.37
C LEU A 60 -19.16 -3.82 8.82
N GLY A 61 -19.83 -2.69 9.03
CA GLY A 61 -20.18 -2.21 10.38
C GLY A 61 -18.99 -1.67 11.17
N TYR A 62 -17.84 -1.37 10.51
CA TYR A 62 -16.75 -0.63 11.13
C TYR A 62 -16.77 0.82 10.62
N GLY A 63 -16.22 1.75 11.36
CA GLY A 63 -16.23 3.15 10.92
C GLY A 63 -16.02 4.10 12.06
N ARG A 64 -16.04 3.55 13.25
CA ARG A 64 -15.54 4.23 14.45
C ARG A 64 -14.25 3.52 14.84
N ALA A 65 -13.29 4.30 15.30
CA ALA A 65 -11.96 3.85 15.67
C ALA A 65 -11.98 2.93 16.89
N GLU A 66 -12.47 1.72 16.71
CA GLU A 66 -12.38 0.69 17.72
C GLU A 66 -11.44 -0.41 17.26
N PRO A 67 -10.23 -0.50 17.83
CA PRO A 67 -9.26 -1.57 17.53
C PRO A 67 -9.80 -2.98 17.76
N SER A 68 -10.91 -3.12 18.49
CA SER A 68 -11.57 -4.39 18.80
C SER A 68 -12.03 -5.21 17.58
N TYR A 69 -12.17 -4.59 16.41
CA TYR A 69 -12.56 -5.28 15.18
C TYR A 69 -11.39 -5.85 14.36
N ALA A 70 -10.15 -5.62 14.76
CA ALA A 70 -8.97 -5.97 13.95
C ALA A 70 -8.96 -7.44 13.50
N PHE A 71 -9.26 -8.40 14.38
CA PHE A 71 -9.27 -9.82 14.03
C PHE A 71 -10.19 -10.13 12.84
N GLY A 72 -11.45 -9.71 12.91
CA GLY A 72 -12.44 -9.99 11.87
C GLY A 72 -12.11 -9.29 10.55
N ILE A 73 -11.66 -8.04 10.64
CA ILE A 73 -11.28 -7.20 9.49
C ILE A 73 -10.04 -7.79 8.82
N ASP A 74 -9.01 -8.13 9.57
CA ASP A 74 -7.75 -8.69 9.03
C ASP A 74 -7.98 -10.09 8.41
N LEU A 75 -8.80 -10.93 9.06
CA LEU A 75 -9.19 -12.22 8.48
C LEU A 75 -9.94 -12.04 7.17
N LEU A 76 -10.91 -11.11 7.12
CA LEU A 76 -11.66 -10.81 5.91
C LEU A 76 -10.74 -10.27 4.81
N ALA A 77 -9.82 -9.37 5.14
CA ALA A 77 -8.83 -8.86 4.19
C ALA A 77 -7.98 -9.99 3.59
N ALA A 78 -7.49 -10.92 4.40
CA ALA A 78 -6.74 -12.09 3.93
C ALA A 78 -7.59 -12.98 3.01
N LEU A 79 -8.87 -13.21 3.33
CA LEU A 79 -9.78 -13.97 2.48
C LEU A 79 -10.07 -13.26 1.15
N LEU A 80 -10.30 -11.95 1.17
CA LEU A 80 -10.49 -11.15 -0.05
C LEU A 80 -9.25 -11.19 -0.95
N LEU A 81 -8.06 -11.11 -0.36
CA LEU A 81 -6.78 -11.21 -1.08
C LEU A 81 -6.61 -12.60 -1.72
N ALA A 82 -6.98 -13.67 -1.01
CA ALA A 82 -6.99 -15.03 -1.55
C ALA A 82 -7.95 -15.16 -2.75
N LEU A 83 -9.16 -14.62 -2.62
CA LEU A 83 -10.15 -14.61 -3.70
C LEU A 83 -9.68 -13.78 -4.90
N ALA A 84 -8.99 -12.66 -4.67
CA ALA A 84 -8.36 -11.86 -5.72
C ALA A 84 -7.31 -12.70 -6.47
N ALA A 85 -6.41 -13.39 -5.76
CA ALA A 85 -5.41 -14.27 -6.36
C ALA A 85 -6.04 -15.37 -7.22
N VAL A 86 -7.09 -16.02 -6.73
CA VAL A 86 -7.85 -17.04 -7.50
C VAL A 86 -8.50 -16.43 -8.73
N SER A 87 -9.05 -15.22 -8.62
CA SER A 87 -9.71 -14.52 -9.73
C SER A 87 -8.71 -14.10 -10.81
N PHE A 88 -7.51 -13.62 -10.43
CA PHE A 88 -6.41 -13.37 -11.36
C PHE A 88 -5.91 -14.67 -12.01
N CYS A 89 -5.78 -15.76 -11.25
CA CYS A 89 -5.45 -17.08 -11.82
C CYS A 89 -6.50 -17.53 -12.84
N ALA A 90 -7.80 -17.31 -12.59
CA ALA A 90 -8.87 -17.64 -13.53
C ALA A 90 -8.76 -16.82 -14.82
N LEU A 91 -8.45 -15.53 -14.72
CA LEU A 91 -8.21 -14.65 -15.86
C LEU A 91 -6.99 -15.10 -16.67
N LEU A 92 -5.86 -15.35 -15.99
CA LEU A 92 -4.64 -15.86 -16.63
C LEU A 92 -4.88 -17.21 -17.32
N ARG A 93 -5.70 -18.08 -16.75
CA ARG A 93 -6.06 -19.36 -17.34
C ARG A 93 -6.84 -19.18 -18.66
N LYS A 94 -7.83 -18.30 -18.66
CA LYS A 94 -8.59 -17.94 -19.88
C LYS A 94 -7.65 -17.38 -20.94
N ALA A 95 -6.80 -16.41 -20.58
CA ALA A 95 -5.89 -15.75 -21.51
C ALA A 95 -4.77 -16.68 -22.00
N ALA A 96 -4.22 -17.52 -21.14
CA ALA A 96 -3.16 -18.47 -21.48
C ALA A 96 -3.64 -19.74 -22.18
N GLN A 97 -4.95 -19.96 -22.33
CA GLN A 97 -5.53 -21.16 -22.94
C GLN A 97 -4.96 -22.45 -22.31
N ASP A 98 -4.96 -22.53 -20.99
CA ASP A 98 -4.44 -23.66 -20.19
C ASP A 98 -2.94 -24.00 -20.41
N ARG A 99 -2.14 -23.09 -20.97
CA ARG A 99 -0.69 -23.32 -21.23
C ARG A 99 0.19 -23.09 -20.01
N ILE A 100 -0.34 -22.52 -18.93
CA ILE A 100 0.34 -22.35 -17.65
C ILE A 100 0.10 -23.60 -16.79
N SER A 101 1.14 -24.08 -16.11
CA SER A 101 1.05 -25.24 -15.24
C SER A 101 0.26 -24.92 -13.95
N MET A 102 -0.35 -25.94 -13.35
CA MET A 102 -1.04 -25.77 -12.06
C MET A 102 -0.07 -25.29 -10.96
N PHE A 103 1.18 -25.75 -10.97
CA PHE A 103 2.22 -25.24 -10.09
C PHE A 103 2.52 -23.76 -10.35
N GLY A 104 2.58 -23.33 -11.63
CA GLY A 104 2.75 -21.93 -11.99
C GLY A 104 1.64 -21.03 -11.45
N TYR A 105 0.37 -21.47 -11.53
CA TYR A 105 -0.73 -20.73 -10.90
C TYR A 105 -0.59 -20.66 -9.38
N GLY A 106 -0.17 -21.75 -8.72
CA GLY A 106 0.10 -21.77 -7.28
C GLY A 106 1.23 -20.81 -6.91
N LEU A 107 2.32 -20.83 -7.67
CA LEU A 107 3.46 -19.92 -7.51
C LEU A 107 3.02 -18.46 -7.61
N PHE A 108 2.28 -18.11 -8.68
CA PHE A 108 1.72 -16.77 -8.84
C PHE A 108 0.86 -16.36 -7.66
N ALA A 109 -0.09 -17.21 -7.25
CA ALA A 109 -1.01 -16.89 -6.18
C ALA A 109 -0.28 -16.69 -4.85
N CYS A 110 0.68 -17.56 -4.50
CA CYS A 110 1.46 -17.46 -3.27
C CYS A 110 2.31 -16.19 -3.24
N LEU A 111 3.03 -15.86 -4.32
CA LEU A 111 3.83 -14.63 -4.40
C LEU A 111 2.99 -13.36 -4.35
N PHE A 112 1.84 -13.37 -5.03
CA PHE A 112 0.93 -12.23 -5.04
C PHE A 112 0.39 -11.92 -3.64
N VAL A 113 -0.07 -12.92 -2.89
CA VAL A 113 -0.67 -12.70 -1.57
C VAL A 113 0.35 -12.41 -0.47
N SER A 114 1.59 -12.88 -0.60
CA SER A 114 2.62 -12.72 0.42
C SER A 114 3.57 -11.56 0.16
N TYR A 115 3.25 -10.68 -0.79
CA TYR A 115 4.16 -9.59 -1.15
C TYR A 115 4.39 -8.64 0.03
N PRO A 116 5.65 -8.41 0.46
CA PRO A 116 5.94 -7.79 1.74
C PRO A 116 5.45 -6.35 1.91
N LEU A 117 5.27 -5.58 0.83
CA LEU A 117 4.68 -4.23 0.93
C LEU A 117 3.26 -4.21 1.49
N MET A 118 2.59 -5.36 1.53
CA MET A 118 1.27 -5.47 2.15
C MET A 118 1.29 -5.18 3.65
N ASN A 119 2.45 -5.26 4.32
CA ASN A 119 2.53 -4.92 5.73
C ASN A 119 2.16 -3.47 6.03
N GLU A 120 2.55 -2.51 5.15
CA GLU A 120 2.17 -1.10 5.34
C GLU A 120 0.66 -0.86 5.24
N ILE A 121 -0.03 -1.67 4.43
CA ILE A 121 -1.49 -1.64 4.35
C ILE A 121 -2.13 -2.29 5.56
N TRP A 122 -1.49 -3.34 6.10
CA TRP A 122 -1.99 -4.04 7.28
C TRP A 122 -1.88 -3.24 8.58
N GLU A 123 -1.07 -2.18 8.60
CA GLU A 123 -1.00 -1.24 9.73
C GLU A 123 -2.31 -0.47 9.92
N TYR A 124 -3.08 -0.29 8.85
CA TYR A 124 -4.31 0.48 8.87
C TYR A 124 -5.51 -0.47 8.80
N SER A 125 -6.09 -0.79 9.97
CA SER A 125 -7.32 -1.57 10.03
C SER A 125 -8.42 -0.90 9.22
N GLY A 126 -9.08 -1.68 8.34
CA GLY A 126 -10.06 -1.15 7.40
C GLY A 126 -9.50 -0.76 6.03
N ALA A 127 -8.31 -0.13 5.93
CA ALA A 127 -7.67 0.10 4.64
C ALA A 127 -7.22 -1.22 3.99
N ASN A 128 -6.80 -2.21 4.77
CA ASN A 128 -6.46 -3.54 4.29
C ASN A 128 -7.63 -4.23 3.58
N VAL A 129 -8.86 -4.17 4.14
CA VAL A 129 -10.07 -4.70 3.47
C VAL A 129 -10.35 -3.94 2.19
N CYS A 130 -10.23 -2.62 2.19
CA CYS A 130 -10.44 -1.79 1.01
C CYS A 130 -9.47 -2.15 -0.12
N VAL A 131 -8.19 -2.33 0.19
CA VAL A 131 -7.17 -2.71 -0.79
C VAL A 131 -7.35 -4.14 -1.26
N CYS A 132 -7.56 -5.10 -0.37
CA CYS A 132 -7.75 -6.51 -0.74
C CYS A 132 -9.05 -6.72 -1.51
N GLY A 133 -10.14 -6.04 -1.10
CA GLY A 133 -11.40 -6.00 -1.85
C GLY A 133 -11.25 -5.32 -3.20
N GLY A 134 -10.44 -4.27 -3.28
CA GLY A 134 -10.12 -3.58 -4.53
C GLY A 134 -9.37 -4.48 -5.52
N TYR A 135 -8.38 -5.26 -5.08
CA TYR A 135 -7.75 -6.29 -5.94
C TYR A 135 -8.77 -7.30 -6.48
N LEU A 136 -9.72 -7.75 -5.64
CA LEU A 136 -10.76 -8.66 -6.07
C LEU A 136 -11.69 -8.02 -7.11
N LEU A 137 -12.08 -6.75 -6.91
CA LEU A 137 -12.91 -6.00 -7.86
C LEU A 137 -12.17 -5.70 -9.16
N ASP A 138 -10.86 -5.41 -9.14
CA ASP A 138 -10.03 -5.30 -10.34
C ASP A 138 -10.02 -6.60 -11.14
N ALA A 139 -9.77 -7.73 -10.47
CA ALA A 139 -9.79 -9.02 -11.11
C ALA A 139 -11.18 -9.38 -11.66
N ALA A 140 -12.25 -9.02 -10.94
CA ALA A 140 -13.64 -9.21 -11.39
C ALA A 140 -13.95 -8.36 -12.63
N ALA A 141 -13.61 -7.08 -12.62
CA ALA A 141 -13.76 -6.16 -13.76
C ALA A 141 -13.05 -6.71 -15.01
N LEU A 142 -11.80 -7.14 -14.86
CA LEU A 142 -11.02 -7.73 -15.95
C LEU A 142 -11.66 -9.01 -16.48
N ASN A 143 -12.16 -9.90 -15.63
CA ASN A 143 -12.89 -11.10 -16.05
C ASN A 143 -14.18 -10.76 -16.80
N LEU A 144 -14.96 -9.78 -16.32
CA LEU A 144 -16.16 -9.32 -17.01
C LEU A 144 -15.85 -8.76 -18.40
N LEU A 145 -14.82 -7.93 -18.51
CA LEU A 145 -14.38 -7.35 -19.79
C LEU A 145 -13.84 -8.40 -20.73
N TRP A 146 -13.07 -9.37 -20.24
CA TRP A 146 -12.59 -10.50 -21.01
C TRP A 146 -13.77 -11.32 -21.58
N ASP A 147 -14.74 -11.67 -20.75
CA ASP A 147 -15.90 -12.45 -21.17
C ASP A 147 -16.83 -11.66 -22.09
N ALA A 148 -16.88 -10.31 -21.94
CA ALA A 148 -17.71 -9.45 -22.80
C ALA A 148 -17.25 -9.42 -24.27
N ARG A 149 -15.94 -9.54 -24.51
CA ARG A 149 -15.35 -9.47 -25.86
C ARG A 149 -15.37 -10.79 -26.61
N GLN A 150 -15.79 -11.91 -25.95
CA GLN A 150 -15.81 -13.21 -26.60
C GLN A 150 -16.79 -13.22 -27.79
N PRO A 151 -16.47 -13.98 -28.87
CA PRO A 151 -17.37 -14.16 -29.99
C PRO A 151 -18.74 -14.67 -29.54
N GLY A 152 -19.80 -14.17 -30.17
CA GLY A 152 -21.18 -14.61 -29.88
C GLY A 152 -21.86 -13.91 -28.70
N VAL A 153 -21.18 -13.08 -27.93
CA VAL A 153 -21.81 -12.28 -26.87
C VAL A 153 -22.64 -11.15 -27.50
N PRO A 154 -23.97 -11.08 -27.24
CA PRO A 154 -24.83 -10.04 -27.81
C PRO A 154 -24.46 -8.66 -27.24
N TRP A 155 -24.77 -7.59 -28.00
CA TRP A 155 -24.40 -6.22 -27.62
C TRP A 155 -24.92 -5.83 -26.22
N ARG A 156 -26.15 -6.23 -25.85
CA ARG A 156 -26.71 -6.02 -24.51
C ARG A 156 -25.88 -6.67 -23.41
N GLY A 157 -25.42 -7.91 -23.65
CA GLY A 157 -24.54 -8.62 -22.71
C GLY A 157 -23.16 -7.97 -22.59
N ARG A 158 -22.64 -7.41 -23.68
CA ARG A 158 -21.38 -6.62 -23.67
C ARG A 158 -21.55 -5.33 -22.87
N ALA A 159 -22.63 -4.57 -23.13
CA ALA A 159 -22.92 -3.32 -22.45
C ALA A 159 -23.12 -3.53 -20.94
N LEU A 160 -23.87 -4.57 -20.55
CA LEU A 160 -24.08 -4.90 -19.13
C LEU A 160 -22.76 -5.22 -18.41
N ARG A 161 -21.91 -6.05 -19.02
CA ARG A 161 -20.60 -6.40 -18.44
C ARG A 161 -19.64 -5.22 -18.39
N MET A 162 -19.67 -4.35 -19.40
CA MET A 162 -18.90 -3.09 -19.41
C MET A 162 -19.37 -2.17 -18.28
N GLY A 163 -20.68 -1.99 -18.11
CA GLY A 163 -21.24 -1.20 -17.01
C GLY A 163 -20.91 -1.77 -15.64
N ALA A 164 -21.00 -3.10 -15.47
CA ALA A 164 -20.61 -3.77 -14.23
C ALA A 164 -19.12 -3.62 -13.94
N ALA A 165 -18.27 -3.74 -14.95
CA ALA A 165 -16.82 -3.50 -14.80
C ALA A 165 -16.52 -2.04 -14.43
N ALA A 166 -17.20 -1.06 -15.05
CA ALA A 166 -17.06 0.35 -14.70
C ALA A 166 -17.51 0.63 -13.25
N LEU A 167 -18.58 -0.01 -12.78
CA LEU A 167 -19.00 0.08 -11.37
C LEU A 167 -17.96 -0.53 -10.42
N CYS A 168 -17.41 -1.70 -10.74
CA CYS A 168 -16.30 -2.27 -9.96
C CYS A 168 -15.13 -1.28 -9.88
N LEU A 169 -14.71 -0.72 -11.02
CA LEU A 169 -13.60 0.23 -11.09
C LEU A 169 -13.90 1.57 -10.40
N MET A 170 -15.15 2.02 -10.38
CA MET A 170 -15.58 3.15 -9.56
C MET A 170 -15.30 2.87 -8.07
N VAL A 171 -15.72 1.70 -7.56
CA VAL A 171 -15.47 1.32 -6.16
C VAL A 171 -13.97 1.17 -5.91
N VAL A 172 -13.22 0.55 -6.80
CA VAL A 172 -11.75 0.42 -6.72
C VAL A 172 -11.09 1.79 -6.56
N CYS A 173 -11.35 2.70 -7.51
CA CYS A 173 -10.73 4.03 -7.52
C CYS A 173 -11.20 4.93 -6.37
N SER A 174 -12.40 4.69 -5.83
CA SER A 174 -12.91 5.40 -4.64
C SER A 174 -12.51 4.74 -3.32
N SER A 175 -12.02 3.50 -3.34
CA SER A 175 -11.46 2.83 -2.16
C SER A 175 -9.97 3.19 -1.99
N TYR A 176 -9.18 2.98 -3.04
CA TYR A 176 -7.75 3.28 -3.03
C TYR A 176 -7.24 3.56 -4.46
N GLU A 177 -6.89 4.78 -4.75
CA GLU A 177 -6.60 5.25 -6.13
C GLU A 177 -5.46 4.52 -6.83
N SER A 178 -4.47 4.06 -6.06
CA SER A 178 -3.32 3.32 -6.59
C SER A 178 -3.68 1.97 -7.21
N LEU A 179 -4.84 1.41 -6.87
CA LEU A 179 -5.33 0.17 -7.46
C LEU A 179 -5.64 0.32 -8.96
N ALA A 180 -5.92 1.53 -9.44
CA ALA A 180 -6.02 1.78 -10.88
C ALA A 180 -4.75 1.35 -11.63
N ALA A 181 -3.56 1.47 -11.01
CA ALA A 181 -2.31 1.00 -11.60
C ALA A 181 -2.25 -0.54 -11.69
N VAL A 182 -2.88 -1.25 -10.76
CA VAL A 182 -3.01 -2.72 -10.79
C VAL A 182 -3.85 -3.15 -11.99
N PHE A 183 -5.00 -2.51 -12.19
CA PHE A 183 -5.84 -2.75 -13.36
C PHE A 183 -5.06 -2.51 -14.66
N VAL A 184 -4.37 -1.37 -14.79
CA VAL A 184 -3.60 -1.01 -15.98
C VAL A 184 -2.47 -2.01 -16.24
N LEU A 185 -1.72 -2.40 -15.20
CA LEU A 185 -0.69 -3.45 -15.30
C LEU A 185 -1.28 -4.77 -15.83
N ALA A 186 -2.40 -5.20 -15.26
CA ALA A 186 -3.04 -6.44 -15.66
C ALA A 186 -3.52 -6.40 -17.12
N VAL A 187 -4.04 -5.25 -17.59
CA VAL A 187 -4.40 -5.05 -18.99
C VAL A 187 -3.18 -5.24 -19.91
N PHE A 188 -2.07 -4.55 -19.61
CA PHE A 188 -0.85 -4.72 -20.41
C PHE A 188 -0.28 -6.14 -20.34
N ALA A 189 -0.40 -6.82 -19.20
CA ALA A 189 -0.01 -8.22 -19.07
C ALA A 189 -0.88 -9.14 -19.95
N LEU A 190 -2.20 -8.92 -20.00
CA LEU A 190 -3.12 -9.64 -20.89
C LEU A 190 -2.77 -9.40 -22.37
N LEU A 191 -2.58 -8.15 -22.77
CA LEU A 191 -2.19 -7.79 -24.14
C LEU A 191 -0.84 -8.41 -24.52
N THR A 192 0.11 -8.47 -23.60
CA THR A 192 1.40 -9.14 -23.79
C THR A 192 1.22 -10.65 -23.98
N LEU A 193 0.42 -11.28 -23.14
CA LEU A 193 0.15 -12.71 -23.19
C LEU A 193 -0.57 -13.10 -24.48
N GLU A 194 -1.57 -12.35 -24.89
CA GLU A 194 -2.27 -12.56 -26.16
C GLU A 194 -1.33 -12.47 -27.36
N GLN A 195 -0.47 -11.46 -27.39
CA GLN A 195 0.54 -11.34 -28.44
C GLN A 195 1.50 -12.53 -28.47
N LEU A 196 1.91 -13.05 -27.30
CA LEU A 196 2.79 -14.22 -27.21
C LEU A 196 2.13 -15.50 -27.73
N LEU A 197 0.82 -15.62 -27.60
CA LEU A 197 0.05 -16.82 -27.92
C LEU A 197 -0.61 -16.77 -29.29
N ALA A 198 -0.80 -15.59 -29.87
CA ALA A 198 -1.40 -15.45 -31.20
C ALA A 198 -0.66 -16.28 -32.25
N ALA A 199 -1.36 -16.90 -33.19
CA ALA A 199 -0.75 -17.63 -34.30
C ALA A 199 -0.02 -16.67 -35.26
N GLU A 200 -0.68 -15.58 -35.59
CA GLU A 200 -0.14 -14.54 -36.47
C GLU A 200 0.35 -13.32 -35.68
N ARG A 201 1.11 -12.46 -36.35
CA ARG A 201 1.54 -11.18 -35.77
C ARG A 201 0.35 -10.25 -35.61
N PRO A 202 0.01 -9.81 -34.41
CA PRO A 202 -1.08 -8.84 -34.23
C PRO A 202 -0.72 -7.50 -34.89
N ARG A 203 -1.72 -6.86 -35.51
CA ARG A 203 -1.59 -5.50 -36.02
C ARG A 203 -1.68 -4.51 -34.86
N LEU A 204 -0.96 -3.40 -34.98
CA LEU A 204 -1.00 -2.34 -33.95
C LEU A 204 -2.45 -1.90 -33.66
N ALA A 205 -3.26 -1.72 -34.70
CA ALA A 205 -4.66 -1.33 -34.57
C ALA A 205 -5.46 -2.32 -33.71
N ALA A 206 -5.22 -3.63 -33.84
CA ALA A 206 -5.90 -4.63 -33.02
C ALA A 206 -5.50 -4.50 -31.54
N VAL A 207 -4.20 -4.36 -31.23
CA VAL A 207 -3.72 -4.18 -29.87
C VAL A 207 -4.26 -2.89 -29.25
N LEU A 208 -4.31 -1.79 -30.02
CA LEU A 208 -4.88 -0.52 -29.58
C LEU A 208 -6.39 -0.61 -29.34
N THR A 209 -7.14 -1.26 -30.24
CA THR A 209 -8.60 -1.45 -30.05
C THR A 209 -8.89 -2.26 -28.80
N GLU A 210 -8.13 -3.30 -28.53
CA GLU A 210 -8.23 -4.09 -27.32
C GLU A 210 -7.89 -3.26 -26.07
N GLY A 211 -6.80 -2.50 -26.12
CA GLY A 211 -6.42 -1.59 -25.04
C GLY A 211 -7.49 -0.54 -24.77
N LEU A 212 -8.08 0.06 -25.81
CA LEU A 212 -9.16 1.05 -25.70
C LEU A 212 -10.43 0.46 -25.07
N TRP A 213 -10.72 -0.84 -25.30
CA TRP A 213 -11.83 -1.52 -24.66
C TRP A 213 -11.71 -1.49 -23.11
N TYR A 214 -10.54 -1.84 -22.60
CA TYR A 214 -10.26 -1.79 -21.17
C TYR A 214 -10.16 -0.35 -20.63
N ALA A 215 -9.54 0.53 -21.42
CA ALA A 215 -9.45 1.95 -21.06
C ALA A 215 -10.82 2.61 -20.94
N ALA A 216 -11.78 2.27 -21.82
CA ALA A 216 -13.14 2.78 -21.75
C ALA A 216 -13.84 2.38 -20.43
N ALA A 217 -13.62 1.17 -19.93
CA ALA A 217 -14.16 0.75 -18.64
C ALA A 217 -13.54 1.54 -17.48
N LEU A 218 -12.21 1.74 -17.49
CA LEU A 218 -11.52 2.52 -16.45
C LEU A 218 -11.97 3.99 -16.46
N VAL A 219 -12.02 4.61 -17.63
CA VAL A 219 -12.53 6.00 -17.78
C VAL A 219 -13.97 6.08 -17.31
N GLY A 220 -14.83 5.11 -17.69
CA GLY A 220 -16.21 5.02 -17.21
C GLY A 220 -16.29 4.96 -15.68
N GLY A 221 -15.46 4.13 -15.05
CA GLY A 221 -15.36 4.03 -13.59
C GLY A 221 -14.91 5.34 -12.93
N LEU A 222 -13.90 6.00 -13.50
CA LEU A 222 -13.42 7.31 -13.03
C LEU A 222 -14.48 8.41 -13.19
N CYS A 223 -15.19 8.45 -14.32
CA CYS A 223 -16.30 9.38 -14.52
C CYS A 223 -17.42 9.15 -13.50
N LEU A 224 -17.80 7.90 -13.24
CA LEU A 224 -18.77 7.56 -12.21
C LEU A 224 -18.29 7.99 -10.81
N ARG A 225 -17.00 7.77 -10.49
CA ARG A 225 -16.41 8.26 -9.23
C ARG A 225 -16.57 9.78 -9.09
N VAL A 226 -16.20 10.53 -10.13
CA VAL A 226 -16.34 12.01 -10.12
C VAL A 226 -17.79 12.43 -9.93
N LEU A 227 -18.72 11.82 -10.64
CA LEU A 227 -20.16 12.11 -10.51
C LEU A 227 -20.67 11.84 -9.10
N VAL A 228 -20.33 10.69 -8.51
CA VAL A 228 -20.75 10.34 -7.14
C VAL A 228 -20.10 11.30 -6.14
N THR A 229 -18.81 11.60 -6.25
CA THR A 229 -18.12 12.57 -5.38
C THR A 229 -18.77 13.94 -5.45
N SER A 230 -19.07 14.44 -6.67
CA SER A 230 -19.76 15.72 -6.84
C SER A 230 -21.15 15.71 -6.22
N GLY A 231 -21.88 14.59 -6.35
CA GLY A 231 -23.18 14.40 -5.70
C GLY A 231 -23.08 14.43 -4.16
N ILE A 232 -22.07 13.78 -3.61
CA ILE A 232 -21.79 13.80 -2.16
C ILE A 232 -21.51 15.24 -1.70
N HIS A 233 -20.67 15.98 -2.40
CA HIS A 233 -20.33 17.36 -2.04
C HIS A 233 -21.54 18.30 -2.13
N LEU A 234 -22.51 18.04 -3.03
CA LEU A 234 -23.76 18.81 -3.10
C LEU A 234 -24.67 18.53 -1.89
N VAL A 235 -24.72 17.29 -1.42
CA VAL A 235 -25.57 16.88 -0.28
C VAL A 235 -24.89 17.15 1.07
N LEU A 236 -23.58 17.06 1.12
CA LEU A 236 -22.73 17.25 2.32
C LEU A 236 -21.67 18.34 2.05
N PRO A 237 -22.02 19.62 2.11
CA PRO A 237 -21.08 20.71 1.81
C PRO A 237 -19.83 20.73 2.69
N GLN A 238 -19.93 20.25 3.93
CA GLN A 238 -18.80 20.09 4.85
C GLN A 238 -17.73 19.12 4.32
N ALA A 239 -18.13 18.12 3.52
CA ALA A 239 -17.17 17.22 2.89
C ALA A 239 -16.35 17.91 1.79
N ALA A 240 -16.90 18.95 1.13
CA ALA A 240 -16.20 19.68 0.07
C ALA A 240 -15.10 20.62 0.60
N ALA A 241 -15.20 21.09 1.85
CA ALA A 241 -14.30 22.09 2.41
C ALA A 241 -12.86 21.59 2.63
N ASN A 242 -12.65 20.26 2.79
CA ASN A 242 -11.37 19.65 3.13
C ASN A 242 -10.66 18.99 1.93
N GLY A 243 -11.14 19.21 0.71
CA GLY A 243 -10.63 18.56 -0.50
C GLY A 243 -9.33 19.16 -1.02
N ALA A 244 -8.18 18.71 -0.57
CA ALA A 244 -6.90 19.02 -1.17
C ALA A 244 -6.65 18.16 -2.41
N THR A 245 -6.53 18.78 -3.58
CA THR A 245 -6.04 18.09 -4.78
C THR A 245 -4.52 17.94 -4.70
N GLU A 246 -4.07 16.69 -4.59
CA GLU A 246 -2.64 16.39 -4.51
C GLU A 246 -1.92 16.32 -5.88
N ILE A 247 -2.49 16.90 -6.94
CA ILE A 247 -1.91 16.88 -8.29
C ILE A 247 -0.99 18.09 -8.46
N LEU A 248 0.30 17.87 -8.29
CA LEU A 248 1.31 18.94 -8.33
C LEU A 248 1.52 19.57 -9.72
N TRP A 249 1.16 18.84 -10.79
CA TRP A 249 1.26 19.37 -12.16
C TRP A 249 0.47 20.66 -12.40
N ALA A 250 -0.57 20.90 -11.62
CA ALA A 250 -1.38 22.11 -11.71
C ALA A 250 -0.68 23.34 -11.11
N PHE A 251 0.34 23.16 -10.25
CA PHE A 251 0.95 24.23 -9.46
C PHE A 251 2.41 24.53 -9.83
N TYR A 252 3.09 23.60 -10.51
CA TYR A 252 4.52 23.71 -10.80
C TYR A 252 4.84 23.47 -12.28
N PRO A 253 5.94 24.07 -12.81
CA PRO A 253 6.36 23.86 -14.18
C PRO A 253 6.65 22.38 -14.47
N PHE A 254 6.20 21.90 -15.63
CA PHE A 254 6.33 20.49 -16.04
C PHE A 254 7.78 19.95 -15.93
N ILE A 255 8.77 20.72 -16.45
CA ILE A 255 10.17 20.29 -16.45
C ILE A 255 10.71 20.12 -15.02
N TYR A 256 10.31 21.02 -14.12
CA TYR A 256 10.72 20.93 -12.70
C TYR A 256 10.18 19.65 -12.06
N LEU A 257 8.86 19.43 -12.18
CA LEU A 257 8.24 18.23 -11.62
C LEU A 257 8.73 16.94 -12.28
N ALA A 258 8.96 16.92 -13.58
CA ALA A 258 9.51 15.77 -14.28
C ALA A 258 10.90 15.39 -13.76
N LYS A 259 11.78 16.38 -13.55
CA LYS A 259 13.10 16.15 -12.94
C LYS A 259 12.97 15.64 -11.51
N LEU A 260 12.12 16.27 -10.70
CA LEU A 260 11.89 15.88 -9.31
C LEU A 260 11.33 14.47 -9.23
N LEU A 261 10.37 14.12 -10.09
CA LEU A 261 9.73 12.81 -10.15
C LEU A 261 10.75 11.71 -10.52
N VAL A 262 11.53 11.91 -11.60
CA VAL A 262 12.57 10.97 -12.00
C VAL A 262 13.58 10.77 -10.87
N LYS A 263 14.03 11.85 -10.25
CA LYS A 263 14.92 11.85 -9.10
C LYS A 263 14.32 11.03 -7.95
N SER A 264 13.08 11.31 -7.57
CA SER A 264 12.39 10.65 -6.46
C SER A 264 12.16 9.16 -6.73
N ILE A 265 11.81 8.78 -7.97
CA ILE A 265 11.67 7.40 -8.38
C ILE A 265 12.99 6.66 -8.29
N LEU A 266 14.08 7.23 -8.80
CA LEU A 266 15.40 6.63 -8.72
C LEU A 266 15.83 6.40 -7.27
N ILE A 267 15.58 7.36 -6.38
CA ILE A 267 15.92 7.20 -4.97
C ILE A 267 15.07 6.14 -4.32
N ASN A 268 13.77 6.26 -4.44
CA ASN A 268 12.85 5.40 -3.71
C ASN A 268 12.88 3.96 -4.23
N TYR A 269 13.03 3.75 -5.53
CA TYR A 269 13.00 2.42 -6.12
C TYR A 269 14.39 1.81 -6.34
N ALA A 270 15.41 2.60 -6.64
CA ALA A 270 16.74 2.06 -6.86
C ALA A 270 17.63 2.09 -5.61
N LEU A 271 17.56 3.13 -4.80
CA LEU A 271 18.43 3.29 -3.64
C LEU A 271 17.80 2.75 -2.35
N ARG A 272 16.59 3.13 -2.03
CA ARG A 272 15.88 2.57 -0.85
C ARG A 272 15.52 1.11 -1.03
N GLY A 273 15.30 0.68 -2.24
CA GLY A 273 15.07 -0.69 -2.58
C GLY A 273 16.17 -1.66 -2.18
N CYS A 274 17.39 -1.17 -2.06
CA CYS A 274 18.49 -1.99 -1.58
C CYS A 274 18.40 -2.29 -0.07
N PHE A 275 17.64 -1.50 0.67
CA PHE A 275 17.47 -1.66 2.13
C PHE A 275 16.16 -2.34 2.50
N TYR A 276 15.24 -2.41 1.56
CA TYR A 276 13.92 -3.01 1.73
C TYR A 276 13.82 -4.21 0.82
N LEU A 277 13.87 -5.41 1.38
CA LEU A 277 13.96 -6.65 0.62
C LEU A 277 12.93 -6.79 -0.52
N PRO A 278 11.64 -6.38 -0.34
CA PRO A 278 10.66 -6.41 -1.43
C PRO A 278 11.04 -5.59 -2.65
N ILE A 279 11.77 -4.52 -2.45
CA ILE A 279 12.23 -3.69 -3.55
C ILE A 279 13.51 -4.26 -4.16
N ALA A 280 14.32 -4.99 -3.39
CA ALA A 280 15.40 -5.79 -3.95
C ALA A 280 14.87 -6.85 -4.92
N GLU A 281 13.76 -7.50 -4.58
CA GLU A 281 13.05 -8.41 -5.51
C GLU A 281 12.59 -7.68 -6.78
N LEU A 282 12.03 -6.47 -6.63
CA LEU A 282 11.64 -5.63 -7.77
C LEU A 282 12.87 -5.20 -8.59
N ALA A 283 13.97 -4.84 -7.95
CA ALA A 283 15.23 -4.46 -8.60
C ALA A 283 15.81 -5.59 -9.45
N VAL A 284 15.54 -6.84 -9.10
CA VAL A 284 15.89 -8.02 -9.93
C VAL A 284 14.81 -8.29 -10.96
N ALA A 285 13.54 -8.25 -10.58
CA ALA A 285 12.42 -8.58 -11.46
C ALA A 285 12.32 -7.65 -12.67
N VAL A 286 12.58 -6.35 -12.50
CA VAL A 286 12.51 -5.37 -13.59
C VAL A 286 13.56 -5.65 -14.70
N PRO A 287 14.86 -5.75 -14.43
CA PRO A 287 15.85 -6.06 -15.47
C PRO A 287 15.61 -7.42 -16.12
N VAL A 288 15.24 -8.43 -15.36
CA VAL A 288 14.92 -9.77 -15.88
C VAL A 288 13.70 -9.71 -16.80
N PHE A 289 12.65 -8.98 -16.41
CA PHE A 289 11.47 -8.77 -17.25
C PHE A 289 11.81 -8.02 -18.54
N VAL A 290 12.59 -6.94 -18.46
CA VAL A 290 13.05 -6.19 -19.64
C VAL A 290 13.82 -7.08 -20.60
N ALA A 291 14.82 -7.83 -20.08
CA ALA A 291 15.59 -8.76 -20.88
C ALA A 291 14.69 -9.82 -21.53
N LEU A 292 13.73 -10.36 -20.78
CA LEU A 292 12.77 -11.34 -21.28
C LEU A 292 11.91 -10.78 -22.41
N VAL A 293 11.34 -9.59 -22.24
CA VAL A 293 10.51 -8.93 -23.25
C VAL A 293 11.31 -8.68 -24.54
N ILE A 294 12.54 -8.17 -24.41
CA ILE A 294 13.43 -7.91 -25.56
C ILE A 294 13.73 -9.23 -26.30
N VAL A 295 14.16 -10.27 -25.57
CA VAL A 295 14.48 -11.57 -26.16
C VAL A 295 13.26 -12.18 -26.86
N LEU A 296 12.08 -12.10 -26.26
CA LEU A 296 10.85 -12.61 -26.86
C LEU A 296 10.42 -11.78 -28.09
N ALA A 297 10.53 -10.45 -28.02
CA ALA A 297 10.22 -9.58 -29.15
C ALA A 297 11.09 -9.88 -30.35
N VAL A 298 12.40 -10.05 -30.13
CA VAL A 298 13.38 -10.38 -31.21
C VAL A 298 13.16 -11.81 -31.73
N ARG A 299 13.12 -12.82 -30.83
CA ARG A 299 12.99 -14.23 -31.25
C ARG A 299 11.67 -14.53 -31.95
N LYS A 300 10.58 -13.94 -31.46
CA LYS A 300 9.24 -14.10 -32.05
C LYS A 300 8.98 -13.12 -33.21
N LYS A 301 9.89 -12.17 -33.44
CA LYS A 301 9.74 -11.08 -34.44
C LYS A 301 8.44 -10.26 -34.17
N ARG A 302 8.14 -9.94 -32.92
CA ARG A 302 6.91 -9.25 -32.45
C ARG A 302 7.25 -7.95 -31.71
N PRO A 303 7.53 -6.86 -32.44
CA PRO A 303 7.97 -5.60 -31.84
C PRO A 303 6.93 -4.98 -30.89
N LEU A 304 5.64 -5.26 -31.07
CA LEU A 304 4.57 -4.74 -30.19
C LEU A 304 4.67 -5.28 -28.74
N LEU A 305 5.41 -6.37 -28.51
CA LEU A 305 5.73 -6.82 -27.15
C LEU A 305 6.55 -5.77 -26.39
N LEU A 306 7.38 -4.98 -27.08
CA LEU A 306 8.12 -3.88 -26.43
C LEU A 306 7.16 -2.79 -25.97
N LEU A 307 6.13 -2.49 -26.75
CA LEU A 307 5.11 -1.48 -26.38
C LEU A 307 4.31 -1.93 -25.15
N THR A 308 3.79 -3.15 -25.14
CA THR A 308 3.00 -3.65 -24.02
C THR A 308 3.87 -3.92 -22.79
N GLY A 309 5.11 -4.37 -22.97
CA GLY A 309 6.09 -4.50 -21.89
C GLY A 309 6.46 -3.15 -21.27
N ALA A 310 6.66 -2.12 -22.08
CA ALA A 310 6.85 -0.75 -21.59
C ALA A 310 5.64 -0.25 -20.81
N GLY A 311 4.42 -0.56 -21.28
CA GLY A 311 3.18 -0.25 -20.56
C GLY A 311 3.12 -0.92 -19.18
N MET A 312 3.58 -2.17 -19.05
CA MET A 312 3.69 -2.83 -17.73
C MET A 312 4.67 -2.10 -16.81
N LEU A 313 5.83 -1.66 -17.33
CA LEU A 313 6.81 -0.91 -16.53
C LEU A 313 6.30 0.48 -16.13
N LEU A 314 5.63 1.19 -17.03
CA LEU A 314 5.03 2.49 -16.74
C LEU A 314 3.92 2.39 -15.69
N SER A 315 3.21 1.26 -15.64
CA SER A 315 2.18 1.01 -14.61
C SER A 315 2.76 1.04 -13.20
N LEU A 316 4.03 0.67 -13.01
CA LEU A 316 4.69 0.67 -11.70
C LEU A 316 4.81 2.07 -11.10
N VAL A 317 4.87 3.10 -11.93
CA VAL A 317 5.06 4.49 -11.54
C VAL A 317 3.85 5.37 -11.90
N LEU A 318 2.75 4.76 -12.32
CA LEU A 318 1.57 5.46 -12.85
C LEU A 318 1.02 6.50 -11.87
N LEU A 319 0.81 6.11 -10.60
CA LEU A 319 0.27 7.01 -9.59
C LEU A 319 1.21 8.19 -9.33
N SER A 320 2.50 7.90 -9.17
CA SER A 320 3.53 8.94 -8.99
C SER A 320 3.56 9.91 -10.16
N PHE A 321 3.38 9.39 -11.39
CA PHE A 321 3.33 10.22 -12.59
C PHE A 321 2.07 11.08 -12.61
N VAL A 322 0.90 10.52 -12.26
CA VAL A 322 -0.37 11.27 -12.22
C VAL A 322 -0.31 12.38 -11.16
N GLN A 323 0.25 12.12 -10.00
CA GLN A 323 0.35 13.11 -8.91
C GLN A 323 1.48 14.12 -9.10
N GLY A 324 2.52 13.81 -9.88
CA GLY A 324 3.73 14.62 -10.00
C GLY A 324 4.65 14.56 -8.77
N LYS A 325 4.44 13.58 -7.89
CA LYS A 325 5.27 13.31 -6.71
C LYS A 325 5.51 11.82 -6.54
N CYS A 326 6.59 11.45 -5.86
CA CYS A 326 6.80 10.05 -5.52
C CYS A 326 5.79 9.60 -4.47
N SER A 327 5.05 8.56 -4.80
CA SER A 327 4.04 7.99 -3.92
C SER A 327 4.69 7.17 -2.80
N PRO A 328 4.12 7.14 -1.58
CA PRO A 328 4.61 6.30 -0.50
C PRO A 328 4.46 4.81 -0.83
N TYR A 329 5.25 3.95 -0.20
CA TYR A 329 5.26 2.50 -0.50
C TYR A 329 3.91 1.84 -0.34
N ARG A 330 3.11 2.24 0.65
CA ARG A 330 1.75 1.74 0.84
C ARG A 330 0.82 1.91 -0.36
N THR A 331 1.20 2.75 -1.33
CA THR A 331 0.45 2.96 -2.57
C THR A 331 1.04 2.20 -3.76
N CYS A 332 2.08 1.39 -3.55
CA CYS A 332 2.76 0.62 -4.60
C CYS A 332 2.20 -0.81 -4.74
N GLN A 333 0.89 -1.00 -4.54
CA GLN A 333 0.22 -2.31 -4.64
C GLN A 333 0.45 -3.02 -5.97
N VAL A 334 0.68 -2.26 -7.02
CA VAL A 334 0.97 -2.78 -8.37
C VAL A 334 2.21 -3.68 -8.40
N PHE A 335 3.16 -3.52 -7.46
CA PHE A 335 4.38 -4.33 -7.41
C PHE A 335 4.11 -5.79 -7.10
N ALA A 336 3.12 -6.08 -6.22
CA ALA A 336 2.74 -7.44 -5.89
C ALA A 336 2.35 -8.25 -7.14
N LEU A 337 1.50 -7.65 -7.99
CA LEU A 337 1.07 -8.26 -9.24
C LEU A 337 2.22 -8.38 -10.25
N PHE A 338 3.05 -7.33 -10.37
CA PHE A 338 4.17 -7.32 -11.31
C PHE A 338 5.19 -8.42 -11.00
N VAL A 339 5.65 -8.51 -9.74
CA VAL A 339 6.64 -9.51 -9.32
C VAL A 339 6.10 -10.92 -9.50
N ALA A 340 4.85 -11.17 -9.09
CA ALA A 340 4.21 -12.46 -9.28
C ALA A 340 4.12 -12.88 -10.77
N LEU A 341 3.78 -11.94 -11.66
CA LEU A 341 3.75 -12.18 -13.11
C LEU A 341 5.13 -12.40 -13.71
N ALA A 342 6.13 -11.61 -13.31
CA ALA A 342 7.50 -11.73 -13.80
C ALA A 342 8.10 -13.09 -13.40
N VAL A 343 7.94 -13.49 -12.14
CA VAL A 343 8.43 -14.79 -11.65
C VAL A 343 7.68 -15.93 -12.31
N LEU A 344 6.36 -15.83 -12.49
CA LEU A 344 5.58 -16.82 -13.24
C LEU A 344 6.11 -17.00 -14.66
N ALA A 345 6.38 -15.90 -15.38
CA ALA A 345 6.89 -15.96 -16.74
C ALA A 345 8.26 -16.65 -16.81
N VAL A 346 9.17 -16.31 -15.91
CA VAL A 346 10.49 -16.96 -15.80
C VAL A 346 10.33 -18.43 -15.47
N TYR A 347 9.51 -18.77 -14.46
CA TYR A 347 9.25 -20.16 -14.09
C TYR A 347 8.73 -21.00 -15.26
N GLU A 348 7.73 -20.51 -16.01
CA GLU A 348 7.16 -21.26 -17.15
C GLU A 348 8.16 -21.47 -18.29
N LEU A 349 9.08 -20.53 -18.49
CA LEU A 349 10.17 -20.70 -19.45
C LEU A 349 11.18 -21.75 -18.98
N LEU A 350 11.63 -21.66 -17.73
CA LEU A 350 12.55 -22.65 -17.14
C LEU A 350 11.92 -24.04 -17.10
N ARG A 351 10.65 -24.16 -16.75
CA ARG A 351 9.90 -25.41 -16.75
C ARG A 351 9.90 -26.06 -18.14
N ARG A 352 9.67 -25.28 -19.19
CA ARG A 352 9.69 -25.78 -20.57
C ARG A 352 11.10 -26.20 -21.00
N ALA A 353 12.12 -25.46 -20.63
CA ALA A 353 13.51 -25.79 -20.89
C ALA A 353 13.96 -27.04 -20.12
N ALA A 354 13.48 -27.21 -18.91
CA ALA A 354 13.81 -28.30 -18.00
C ALA A 354 12.91 -29.55 -18.19
N ALA A 355 11.90 -29.49 -19.07
CA ALA A 355 10.86 -30.53 -19.20
C ALA A 355 11.38 -31.96 -19.42
N ARG A 356 12.57 -32.11 -20.02
CA ARG A 356 13.21 -33.41 -20.28
C ARG A 356 14.22 -33.83 -19.19
N ARG A 357 14.42 -33.02 -18.15
CA ARG A 357 15.41 -33.22 -17.08
C ARG A 357 14.72 -33.10 -15.72
N ALA A 358 14.23 -34.22 -15.19
CA ALA A 358 13.44 -34.26 -13.95
C ALA A 358 14.14 -33.59 -12.74
N VAL A 359 15.45 -33.82 -12.59
CA VAL A 359 16.26 -33.21 -11.51
C VAL A 359 16.29 -31.68 -11.63
N LEU A 360 16.51 -31.16 -12.85
CA LEU A 360 16.52 -29.72 -13.10
C LEU A 360 15.14 -29.09 -12.83
N LEU A 361 14.07 -29.74 -13.27
CA LEU A 361 12.70 -29.30 -13.01
C LEU A 361 12.41 -29.29 -11.51
N GLY A 362 12.80 -30.35 -10.79
CA GLY A 362 12.68 -30.42 -9.33
C GLY A 362 13.43 -29.29 -8.62
N GLY A 363 14.65 -28.97 -9.07
CA GLY A 363 15.44 -27.85 -8.57
C GLY A 363 14.75 -26.50 -8.78
N VAL A 364 14.20 -26.23 -9.98
CA VAL A 364 13.46 -25.01 -10.28
C VAL A 364 12.20 -24.89 -9.42
N GLN A 365 11.47 -25.99 -9.21
CA GLN A 365 10.30 -25.99 -8.34
C GLN A 365 10.67 -25.75 -6.87
N LEU A 366 11.74 -26.36 -6.39
CA LEU A 366 12.25 -26.15 -5.04
C LEU A 366 12.63 -24.68 -4.81
N LEU A 367 13.37 -24.07 -5.75
CA LEU A 367 13.71 -22.63 -5.68
C LEU A 367 12.46 -21.75 -5.66
N ALA A 368 11.45 -22.08 -6.45
CA ALA A 368 10.18 -21.34 -6.45
C ALA A 368 9.44 -21.47 -5.09
N VAL A 369 9.43 -22.66 -4.47
CA VAL A 369 8.85 -22.86 -3.13
C VAL A 369 9.64 -22.09 -2.08
N LEU A 370 10.97 -22.14 -2.12
CA LEU A 370 11.83 -21.39 -1.19
C LEU A 370 11.62 -19.88 -1.31
N LEU A 371 11.43 -19.36 -2.51
CA LEU A 371 11.10 -17.95 -2.73
C LEU A 371 9.75 -17.58 -2.10
N CYS A 372 8.70 -18.39 -2.28
CA CYS A 372 7.41 -18.16 -1.65
C CYS A 372 7.49 -18.21 -0.11
N LEU A 373 8.21 -19.18 0.43
CA LEU A 373 8.41 -19.30 1.87
C LEU A 373 9.19 -18.11 2.42
N HIS A 374 10.27 -17.72 1.76
CA HIS A 374 11.06 -16.56 2.15
C HIS A 374 10.20 -15.29 2.20
N GLN A 375 9.43 -15.03 1.14
CA GLN A 375 8.57 -13.86 1.04
C GLN A 375 7.48 -13.87 2.12
N ALA A 376 6.82 -15.00 2.35
CA ALA A 376 5.80 -15.14 3.39
C ALA A 376 6.36 -14.94 4.80
N MET A 377 7.51 -15.54 5.10
CA MET A 377 8.19 -15.40 6.41
C MET A 377 8.70 -13.98 6.62
N TYR A 378 9.17 -13.32 5.57
CA TYR A 378 9.63 -11.94 5.66
C TYR A 378 8.46 -10.98 5.94
N LEU A 379 7.31 -11.15 5.27
CA LEU A 379 6.10 -10.40 5.57
C LEU A 379 5.64 -10.62 7.02
N ASN A 380 5.64 -11.88 7.48
CA ASN A 380 5.32 -12.19 8.87
C ASN A 380 6.26 -11.48 9.86
N HIS A 381 7.58 -11.46 9.56
CA HIS A 381 8.56 -10.76 10.38
C HIS A 381 8.25 -9.26 10.47
N LEU A 382 7.94 -8.60 9.35
CA LEU A 382 7.60 -7.18 9.35
C LEU A 382 6.36 -6.89 10.22
N LEU A 383 5.32 -7.72 10.09
CA LEU A 383 4.10 -7.59 10.90
C LEU A 383 4.34 -7.87 12.38
N ALA A 384 5.24 -8.81 12.71
CA ALA A 384 5.63 -9.09 14.09
C ALA A 384 6.42 -7.93 14.71
N VAL A 385 7.29 -7.30 13.94
CA VAL A 385 8.02 -6.10 14.37
C VAL A 385 7.06 -4.95 14.66
N ASP A 386 6.07 -4.72 13.80
CA ASP A 386 5.05 -3.68 14.02
C ASP A 386 4.25 -3.93 15.30
N TYR A 387 3.89 -5.18 15.58
CA TYR A 387 3.23 -5.52 16.84
C TYR A 387 4.13 -5.24 18.06
N GLN A 388 5.41 -5.65 18.02
CA GLN A 388 6.36 -5.40 19.12
C GLN A 388 6.50 -3.90 19.41
N ARG A 389 6.45 -3.06 18.39
CA ARG A 389 6.47 -1.59 18.54
C ARG A 389 5.20 -1.08 19.19
N SER A 390 4.05 -1.56 18.77
CA SER A 390 2.77 -1.22 19.39
C SER A 390 2.73 -1.61 20.88
N GLU A 391 3.29 -2.77 21.24
CA GLU A 391 3.42 -3.20 22.64
C GLU A 391 4.37 -2.31 23.45
N GLN A 392 5.48 -1.87 22.87
CA GLN A 392 6.38 -0.93 23.54
C GLN A 392 5.72 0.44 23.76
N GLU A 393 5.02 0.95 22.77
CA GLU A 393 4.25 2.18 22.91
C GLU A 393 3.18 2.05 23.99
N ALA A 394 2.45 0.95 24.00
CA ALA A 394 1.47 0.64 25.04
C ALA A 394 2.07 0.62 26.45
N ALA A 395 3.28 0.05 26.59
CA ALA A 395 3.98 0.03 27.88
C ALA A 395 4.34 1.46 28.35
N VAL A 396 4.82 2.30 27.45
CA VAL A 396 5.11 3.72 27.74
C VAL A 396 3.85 4.47 28.14
N VAL A 397 2.77 4.34 27.35
CA VAL A 397 1.49 5.00 27.62
C VAL A 397 0.91 4.59 28.99
N ARG A 398 0.95 3.29 29.32
CA ARG A 398 0.46 2.79 30.61
C ARG A 398 1.30 3.32 31.77
N THR A 399 2.62 3.37 31.63
CA THR A 399 3.52 3.88 32.67
C THR A 399 3.31 5.38 32.85
N LEU A 400 3.41 6.14 31.78
CA LEU A 400 3.24 7.60 31.78
C LEU A 400 1.83 8.00 32.25
N GLY A 401 0.78 7.33 31.75
CA GLY A 401 -0.59 7.60 32.18
C GLY A 401 -0.82 7.33 33.68
N THR A 402 -0.20 6.26 34.21
CA THR A 402 -0.26 5.97 35.65
C THR A 402 0.46 7.04 36.48
N GLU A 403 1.64 7.49 36.04
CA GLU A 403 2.38 8.59 36.72
C GLU A 403 1.61 9.89 36.67
N LEU A 404 1.06 10.28 35.52
CA LEU A 404 0.30 11.49 35.34
C LEU A 404 -0.93 11.53 36.26
N VAL A 405 -1.74 10.47 36.26
CA VAL A 405 -2.95 10.40 37.10
C VAL A 405 -2.60 10.38 38.59
N ARG A 406 -1.57 9.62 38.97
CA ARG A 406 -1.18 9.49 40.40
C ARG A 406 -0.58 10.76 40.95
N ASP A 407 0.32 11.41 40.21
CA ASP A 407 1.17 12.49 40.77
C ASP A 407 0.65 13.88 40.42
N TYR A 408 -0.12 14.04 39.34
CA TYR A 408 -0.62 15.34 38.86
C TYR A 408 -2.15 15.43 38.78
N GLY A 409 -2.86 14.29 38.87
CA GLY A 409 -4.32 14.26 38.73
C GLY A 409 -4.80 14.34 37.28
N THR A 410 -6.08 14.67 37.09
CA THR A 410 -6.73 14.77 35.78
C THR A 410 -7.36 16.14 35.51
N ASP A 411 -7.15 17.10 36.40
CA ASP A 411 -7.83 18.40 36.35
C ASP A 411 -7.13 19.43 35.45
N LYS A 412 -5.88 19.14 35.06
CA LYS A 412 -5.08 20.03 34.23
C LYS A 412 -4.84 19.38 32.85
N PRO A 413 -4.81 20.18 31.78
CA PRO A 413 -4.41 19.66 30.48
C PRO A 413 -2.94 19.18 30.48
N VAL A 414 -2.69 18.08 29.80
CA VAL A 414 -1.35 17.51 29.63
C VAL A 414 -0.82 17.86 28.24
N VAL A 415 0.33 18.50 28.20
CA VAL A 415 0.98 18.91 26.95
C VAL A 415 2.20 18.04 26.70
N LEU A 416 2.16 17.24 25.64
CA LEU A 416 3.31 16.46 25.19
C LEU A 416 4.16 17.31 24.23
N VAL A 417 5.44 17.46 24.51
CA VAL A 417 6.39 18.12 23.62
C VAL A 417 7.47 17.13 23.16
N GLY A 418 8.00 17.34 21.95
CA GLY A 418 8.97 16.42 21.38
C GLY A 418 8.34 15.14 20.80
N ARG A 419 9.16 14.13 20.61
CA ARG A 419 8.76 12.84 20.02
C ARG A 419 9.36 11.69 20.81
N TYR A 420 8.55 10.74 21.19
CA TYR A 420 9.06 9.51 21.78
C TYR A 420 9.62 8.59 20.69
N THR A 421 10.91 8.31 20.73
CA THR A 421 11.55 7.38 19.80
C THR A 421 11.62 6.00 20.43
N LEU A 422 10.96 5.02 19.81
CA LEU A 422 11.07 3.62 20.22
C LEU A 422 12.51 3.11 19.99
N GLY A 423 12.97 2.19 20.85
CA GLY A 423 14.34 1.72 20.84
C GLY A 423 14.79 1.12 19.50
N GLU A 424 16.06 1.29 19.16
CA GLU A 424 16.67 0.86 17.88
C GLU A 424 16.56 -0.64 17.60
N ASN A 425 16.39 -1.45 18.63
CA ASN A 425 16.27 -2.91 18.50
C ASN A 425 14.97 -3.38 17.83
N ILE A 426 14.04 -2.46 17.57
CA ILE A 426 12.75 -2.73 16.93
C ILE A 426 12.66 -1.93 15.63
N THR A 427 13.70 -1.96 14.87
CA THR A 427 13.70 -1.34 13.53
C THR A 427 13.12 -2.31 12.51
N ARG A 428 12.13 -1.83 11.78
CA ARG A 428 11.49 -2.53 10.66
C ARG A 428 12.43 -2.75 9.49
N TYR A 429 13.39 -1.85 9.33
CA TYR A 429 14.34 -1.81 8.22
C TYR A 429 15.77 -1.98 8.73
N THR A 430 16.61 -2.59 7.93
CA THR A 430 18.04 -2.66 8.24
C THR A 430 18.62 -1.25 8.33
N THR A 431 19.36 -0.98 9.37
CA THR A 431 19.98 0.31 9.72
C THR A 431 21.17 0.72 8.83
N ALA A 432 21.33 0.12 7.65
CA ALA A 432 22.37 0.56 6.74
C ALA A 432 22.08 2.01 6.33
N ASP A 433 22.98 2.90 6.72
CA ASP A 433 22.90 4.32 6.39
C ASP A 433 22.80 4.50 4.86
N PRO A 434 21.66 5.00 4.33
CA PRO A 434 21.50 5.21 2.89
C PRO A 434 22.59 6.14 2.33
N MET A 435 23.14 7.03 3.17
CA MET A 435 24.20 7.98 2.81
C MET A 435 25.51 7.28 2.44
N GLN A 436 25.71 6.06 2.89
CA GLN A 436 26.90 5.28 2.58
C GLN A 436 26.77 4.44 1.31
N HIS A 437 25.55 4.32 0.75
CA HIS A 437 25.37 3.54 -0.46
C HIS A 437 26.11 4.18 -1.66
N PRO A 438 26.91 3.42 -2.43
CA PRO A 438 27.73 3.98 -3.52
C PRO A 438 26.94 4.77 -4.56
N LEU A 439 25.74 4.30 -4.93
CA LEU A 439 24.85 4.99 -5.88
C LEU A 439 24.32 6.31 -5.30
N TYR A 440 24.00 6.34 -4.01
CA TYR A 440 23.56 7.58 -3.35
C TYR A 440 24.68 8.62 -3.32
N ARG A 441 25.91 8.21 -2.97
CA ARG A 441 27.09 9.06 -3.02
C ARG A 441 27.34 9.59 -4.42
N PHE A 442 27.31 8.71 -5.42
CA PHE A 442 27.46 9.10 -6.82
C PHE A 442 26.43 10.16 -7.25
N PHE A 443 25.14 9.96 -6.95
CA PHE A 443 24.11 10.96 -7.28
C PHE A 443 24.27 12.25 -6.50
N ARG A 444 24.66 12.20 -5.24
CA ARG A 444 24.92 13.38 -4.42
C ARG A 444 26.10 14.21 -4.95
N GLU A 445 27.15 13.56 -5.39
CA GLU A 445 28.37 14.21 -5.89
C GLU A 445 28.17 14.82 -7.30
N HIS A 446 27.28 14.23 -8.11
CA HIS A 446 27.10 14.62 -9.51
C HIS A 446 25.79 15.38 -9.79
N THR A 447 24.97 15.61 -8.79
CA THR A 447 23.73 16.38 -8.91
C THR A 447 23.63 17.37 -7.75
N SER A 448 23.05 18.54 -7.97
CA SER A 448 22.79 19.56 -6.93
C SER A 448 21.73 19.08 -5.92
N TRP A 449 21.99 17.98 -5.28
CA TRP A 449 21.03 17.29 -4.44
C TRP A 449 21.16 17.69 -2.98
N GLU A 450 20.26 18.51 -2.48
CA GLU A 450 20.15 18.77 -1.06
C GLU A 450 19.35 17.63 -0.39
N SER A 451 19.93 17.07 0.66
CA SER A 451 19.53 15.82 1.28
C SER A 451 18.39 15.93 2.30
N GLY A 452 17.85 17.15 2.53
CA GLY A 452 16.98 17.43 3.67
C GLY A 452 15.68 16.61 3.73
N ASP A 453 15.00 16.42 2.60
CA ASP A 453 13.67 15.82 2.60
C ASP A 453 13.65 14.30 2.43
N THR A 454 14.76 13.72 1.98
CA THR A 454 14.80 12.30 1.60
C THR A 454 15.18 11.39 2.77
N VAL A 455 15.92 11.88 3.72
CA VAL A 455 16.42 11.09 4.87
C VAL A 455 15.34 10.90 5.93
N LYS A 456 14.43 11.85 6.10
CA LYS A 456 13.34 11.76 7.08
C LYS A 456 12.43 10.55 6.91
N TYR A 457 12.33 9.96 5.71
CA TYR A 457 11.51 8.77 5.44
C TYR A 457 12.23 7.43 5.61
N VAL A 458 13.55 7.42 5.79
CA VAL A 458 14.31 6.18 6.06
C VAL A 458 14.31 5.86 7.56
N GLU A 459 14.12 6.85 8.40
CA GLU A 459 13.97 6.63 9.81
C GLU A 459 12.64 5.93 10.08
N THR A 460 12.72 4.62 10.24
CA THR A 460 11.88 3.80 11.11
C THR A 460 10.49 4.37 11.38
N ASN A 461 9.76 4.76 10.37
CA ASN A 461 8.40 5.22 10.58
C ASN A 461 7.51 4.03 10.87
N CYS A 462 7.54 3.65 12.12
CA CYS A 462 6.40 2.99 12.69
C CYS A 462 5.29 4.01 12.86
N ASN A 463 4.09 3.55 12.72
CA ASN A 463 2.89 4.28 13.06
C ASN A 463 2.71 4.40 14.59
N SER A 464 3.78 4.75 15.30
CA SER A 464 3.71 5.09 16.71
C SER A 464 2.96 6.41 16.85
N VAL A 465 1.90 6.40 17.62
CA VAL A 465 1.08 7.59 17.88
C VAL A 465 1.89 8.64 18.61
N LEU A 466 2.73 8.24 19.58
CA LEU A 466 3.58 9.15 20.33
C LEU A 466 4.68 9.80 19.49
N ASN A 467 5.11 9.16 18.42
CA ASN A 467 6.05 9.74 17.47
C ASN A 467 5.37 10.75 16.52
N TRP A 468 4.09 10.53 16.20
CA TRP A 468 3.32 11.36 15.27
C TRP A 468 2.45 12.42 15.96
N SER A 469 2.09 12.23 17.22
CA SER A 469 1.06 12.98 17.94
C SER A 469 1.25 14.50 17.95
N VAL A 470 2.50 14.96 17.80
CA VAL A 470 2.84 16.39 17.91
C VAL A 470 2.74 17.12 16.56
N THR A 471 2.81 16.41 15.42
CA THR A 471 2.93 17.07 14.12
C THR A 471 1.90 16.68 13.08
N ALA A 472 1.19 15.57 13.25
CA ALA A 472 0.36 15.02 12.19
C ALA A 472 -0.92 15.82 11.92
N PHE A 473 -1.43 16.57 12.89
CA PHE A 473 -2.76 17.19 12.82
C PHE A 473 -2.79 18.68 13.17
N SER A 474 -1.64 19.26 13.52
CA SER A 474 -1.52 20.65 13.91
C SER A 474 -1.79 21.67 12.81
N GLU A 475 -1.58 21.29 11.55
CA GLU A 475 -1.69 22.24 10.42
C GLU A 475 -3.15 22.47 9.97
N VAL A 476 -4.10 21.62 10.39
CA VAL A 476 -5.47 21.67 9.88
C VAL A 476 -6.43 22.41 10.82
N ASP A 477 -6.25 22.26 12.15
CA ASP A 477 -7.26 22.72 13.13
C ASP A 477 -6.71 23.59 14.28
N ASP A 478 -5.44 23.96 14.26
CA ASP A 478 -4.75 24.62 15.40
C ASP A 478 -4.89 23.87 16.76
N VAL A 479 -5.14 22.56 16.69
CA VAL A 479 -5.36 21.69 17.84
C VAL A 479 -4.31 20.59 17.88
N TYR A 480 -3.60 20.51 18.99
CA TYR A 480 -2.57 19.49 19.25
C TYR A 480 -3.08 18.44 20.25
N GLY A 481 -2.48 17.27 20.23
CA GLY A 481 -2.67 16.25 21.26
C GLY A 481 -3.85 15.32 21.08
N GLN A 482 -4.73 15.53 20.10
CA GLN A 482 -5.95 14.72 19.92
C GLN A 482 -5.66 13.22 19.74
N ALA A 483 -4.67 12.88 18.93
CA ALA A 483 -4.29 11.48 18.72
C ALA A 483 -3.71 10.84 19.99
N ALA A 484 -2.93 11.60 20.76
CA ALA A 484 -2.42 11.15 22.05
C ALA A 484 -3.54 10.96 23.06
N GLU A 485 -4.50 11.89 23.15
CA GLU A 485 -5.68 11.75 24.02
C GLU A 485 -6.45 10.46 23.71
N HIS A 486 -6.71 10.18 22.44
CA HIS A 486 -7.39 8.96 22.03
C HIS A 486 -6.58 7.70 22.38
N LEU A 487 -5.25 7.75 22.25
CA LEU A 487 -4.38 6.64 22.63
C LEU A 487 -4.40 6.39 24.14
N PHE A 488 -4.27 7.43 24.95
CA PHE A 488 -4.33 7.30 26.42
C PHE A 488 -5.72 6.82 26.88
N ARG A 489 -6.78 7.34 26.29
CA ARG A 489 -8.16 6.90 26.55
C ARG A 489 -8.37 5.43 26.18
N TYR A 490 -7.80 4.98 25.06
CA TYR A 490 -7.84 3.57 24.66
C TYR A 490 -7.20 2.65 25.72
N TYR A 491 -6.13 3.10 26.38
CA TYR A 491 -5.49 2.37 27.48
C TYR A 491 -6.09 2.65 28.87
N GLY A 492 -7.21 3.37 28.95
CA GLY A 492 -7.98 3.56 30.18
C GLY A 492 -7.66 4.83 30.97
N PHE A 493 -6.90 5.78 30.40
CA PHE A 493 -6.57 7.05 31.02
C PHE A 493 -7.40 8.19 30.42
N ALA A 494 -8.29 8.77 31.22
CA ALA A 494 -9.08 9.94 30.86
C ALA A 494 -8.28 11.22 31.18
N LEU A 495 -7.33 11.56 30.34
CA LEU A 495 -6.52 12.77 30.45
C LEU A 495 -6.98 13.77 29.36
N ASP A 496 -7.04 15.05 29.73
CA ASP A 496 -7.22 16.13 28.77
C ASP A 496 -5.87 16.45 28.13
N MET A 497 -5.69 16.05 26.88
CA MET A 497 -4.42 16.24 26.13
C MET A 497 -4.60 17.15 24.91
N THR A 498 -5.82 17.61 24.67
CA THR A 498 -6.13 18.50 23.55
C THR A 498 -5.88 19.94 23.93
N HIS A 499 -5.03 20.64 23.19
CA HIS A 499 -4.63 22.01 23.50
C HIS A 499 -4.37 22.84 22.24
N SER A 500 -4.36 24.16 22.40
CA SER A 500 -4.09 25.10 21.32
C SER A 500 -2.63 25.08 20.87
N ALA A 501 -2.37 25.51 19.64
CA ALA A 501 -1.02 25.69 19.11
C ALA A 501 -0.18 26.66 19.99
N ALA A 502 -0.81 27.72 20.51
CA ALA A 502 -0.13 28.68 21.39
C ALA A 502 0.35 28.05 22.70
N LEU A 503 -0.47 27.17 23.31
CA LEU A 503 -0.08 26.46 24.53
C LEU A 503 1.04 25.45 24.23
N HIS A 504 0.99 24.81 23.08
CA HIS A 504 2.06 23.89 22.65
C HIS A 504 3.39 24.62 22.48
N GLU A 505 3.40 25.76 21.79
CA GLU A 505 4.60 26.59 21.59
C GLU A 505 5.15 27.09 22.91
N GLN A 506 4.28 27.51 23.84
CA GLN A 506 4.68 27.89 25.21
C GLN A 506 5.36 26.71 25.93
N ALA A 507 4.76 25.53 25.89
CA ALA A 507 5.32 24.35 26.53
C ALA A 507 6.65 23.92 25.92
N GLN A 508 6.78 23.95 24.58
CA GLN A 508 8.05 23.66 23.89
C GLN A 508 9.14 24.68 24.29
N THR A 509 8.79 25.98 24.30
CA THR A 509 9.72 27.03 24.71
C THR A 509 10.18 26.85 26.16
N TYR A 510 9.27 26.45 27.05
CA TYR A 510 9.61 26.15 28.43
C TYR A 510 10.57 24.97 28.56
N ALA A 511 10.29 23.86 27.83
CA ALA A 511 11.15 22.68 27.83
C ALA A 511 12.57 23.00 27.33
N ASP A 512 12.68 23.76 26.24
CA ASP A 512 13.96 24.17 25.65
C ASP A 512 14.76 25.12 26.57
N ALA A 513 14.07 26.09 27.18
CA ALA A 513 14.70 27.08 28.08
C ALA A 513 15.26 26.46 29.38
N HIS A 514 14.67 25.36 29.83
CA HIS A 514 15.08 24.67 31.05
C HIS A 514 15.89 23.39 30.78
N ASP A 515 16.22 23.09 29.53
CA ASP A 515 16.94 21.88 29.11
C ASP A 515 16.34 20.62 29.76
N LEU A 516 15.01 20.48 29.67
CA LEU A 516 14.30 19.38 30.32
C LEU A 516 14.76 18.04 29.74
N PRO A 517 15.02 17.03 30.59
CA PRO A 517 15.36 15.71 30.09
C PRO A 517 14.17 15.05 29.39
N GLY A 518 14.47 14.17 28.44
CA GLY A 518 13.42 13.38 27.78
C GLY A 518 12.91 12.25 28.67
N TYR A 519 11.58 12.02 28.64
CA TYR A 519 10.96 10.89 29.32
C TYR A 519 11.58 9.54 28.86
N PRO A 520 11.89 8.58 29.77
CA PRO A 520 11.44 8.47 31.17
C PRO A 520 12.44 9.01 32.23
N ARG A 521 13.30 9.94 31.90
CA ARG A 521 14.26 10.50 32.88
C ARG A 521 13.53 11.35 33.91
N ALA A 522 14.04 11.34 35.15
CA ALA A 522 13.50 12.17 36.21
C ALA A 522 13.58 13.66 35.83
N GLY A 523 12.48 14.39 36.02
CA GLY A 523 12.36 15.80 35.63
C GLY A 523 11.81 16.01 34.21
N ALA A 524 11.47 14.95 33.48
CA ALA A 524 10.82 15.04 32.18
C ALA A 524 9.34 15.50 32.27
N ILE A 525 8.71 15.37 33.44
CA ILE A 525 7.35 15.78 33.70
C ILE A 525 7.40 16.95 34.68
N VAL A 526 6.76 18.08 34.34
CA VAL A 526 6.76 19.31 35.12
C VAL A 526 5.35 19.87 35.24
N ASP A 527 4.93 20.22 36.48
CA ASP A 527 3.71 21.01 36.72
C ASP A 527 4.01 22.49 36.47
N CYS A 528 3.46 23.02 35.38
CA CYS A 528 3.60 24.44 35.02
C CYS A 528 2.48 25.33 35.57
N GLY A 529 1.70 24.84 36.54
CA GLY A 529 0.58 25.57 37.14
C GLY A 529 -0.74 25.33 36.40
N ASP A 530 -0.88 25.87 35.20
CA ASP A 530 -2.10 25.75 34.39
C ASP A 530 -2.13 24.45 33.53
N TYR A 531 -1.01 23.82 33.37
CA TYR A 531 -0.88 22.57 32.59
C TYR A 531 0.28 21.70 33.09
N VAL A 532 0.25 20.43 32.76
CA VAL A 532 1.36 19.48 32.99
C VAL A 532 2.11 19.28 31.71
N LEU A 533 3.41 19.57 31.69
CA LEU A 533 4.29 19.36 30.55
C LEU A 533 4.96 18.01 30.66
N VAL A 534 5.00 17.27 29.55
CA VAL A 534 5.79 16.04 29.39
C VAL A 534 6.75 16.21 28.22
N ASN A 535 8.04 16.19 28.48
CA ASN A 535 9.05 16.22 27.43
C ASN A 535 9.36 14.79 26.97
N LEU A 536 9.10 14.50 25.69
CA LEU A 536 9.32 13.20 25.04
C LEU A 536 10.65 13.12 24.25
N GLN A 537 11.46 14.19 24.25
CA GLN A 537 12.70 14.28 23.45
C GLN A 537 13.78 13.31 23.87
#